data_ba6b89dc30190fc0be346f34cdc1ee72
#
_entry.id   ba6b89dc30190fc0be346f34cdc1ee72
#
_cell.length_a   1.000
_cell.length_b   1.000
_cell.length_c   1.000
_cell.angle_alpha   90.00
_cell.angle_beta   90.00
_cell.angle_gamma   90.00
#
_symmetry.space_group_name_H-M   'P 1'
#
loop_
_entity.id
_entity.type
_entity.pdbx_description
1 polymer ?
#
loop_
_entity_poly.entity_id
_entity_poly.type
_entity_poly.pdbx_seq_one_letter_code
_entity_poly.pdbx_strand_id
1 'polypeptide(L)'
;LPSKLSVGGGFDFILDQDNVIGITTEFTKLLVPTPQDFDGDGDVDAADNDIYQNESGFSGIFNSFTDAPDGFGEELKEFTWALGAEYVYQDAFMIRTGYFNESEEKGSRKFFTLGAGFKFKAAQVDLSYLFSTSQVRNPLENTLRFSLTFNLGEEYYND
;
A
#
# COMPACT_ATOMS: atom_id res chain seq x y z
N LEU A 1 14.78 -11.64 3.55
CA LEU A 1 13.63 -10.70 3.53
C LEU A 1 12.96 -10.84 2.17
N PRO A 2 11.64 -11.00 2.11
CA PRO A 2 10.93 -11.11 0.84
C PRO A 2 11.06 -9.79 0.06
N SER A 3 11.35 -9.89 -1.23
CA SER A 3 11.37 -8.75 -2.14
C SER A 3 9.93 -8.35 -2.49
N LYS A 4 9.69 -7.06 -2.67
CA LYS A 4 8.39 -6.54 -3.12
C LYS A 4 8.60 -5.48 -4.19
N LEU A 5 7.66 -5.38 -5.11
CA LEU A 5 7.56 -4.30 -6.08
C LEU A 5 6.31 -3.46 -5.74
N SER A 6 6.51 -2.16 -5.56
CA SER A 6 5.40 -1.21 -5.42
C SER A 6 5.46 -0.21 -6.56
N VAL A 7 4.31 0.04 -7.17
CA VAL A 7 4.12 1.07 -8.20
C VAL A 7 2.94 1.92 -7.79
N GLY A 8 3.15 3.22 -7.72
CA GLY A 8 2.11 4.16 -7.33
C GLY A 8 2.11 5.41 -8.20
N GLY A 9 1.00 6.09 -8.17
CA GLY A 9 0.82 7.36 -8.85
C GLY A 9 -0.21 8.22 -8.14
N GLY A 10 -0.15 9.52 -8.40
CA GLY A 10 -1.11 10.47 -7.85
C GLY A 10 -1.38 11.59 -8.84
N PHE A 11 -2.51 12.23 -8.65
CA PHE A 11 -2.91 13.38 -9.43
C PHE A 11 -3.67 14.38 -8.56
N ASP A 12 -3.31 15.67 -8.72
CA ASP A 12 -3.95 16.77 -8.01
C ASP A 12 -4.86 17.57 -8.95
N PHE A 13 -6.13 17.67 -8.57
CA PHE A 13 -7.13 18.52 -9.22
C PHE A 13 -7.18 19.85 -8.51
N ILE A 14 -6.63 20.90 -9.12
CA ILE A 14 -6.70 22.27 -8.62
C ILE A 14 -8.08 22.81 -9.04
N LEU A 15 -8.99 22.96 -8.08
CA LEU A 15 -10.33 23.46 -8.34
C LEU A 15 -10.33 25.00 -8.44
N ASP A 16 -9.62 25.64 -7.54
CA ASP A 16 -9.37 27.08 -7.49
C ASP A 16 -8.10 27.41 -6.65
N GLN A 17 -7.89 28.66 -6.28
CA GLN A 17 -6.72 29.09 -5.52
C GLN A 17 -6.65 28.53 -4.10
N ASP A 18 -7.81 28.17 -3.54
CA ASP A 18 -7.94 27.72 -2.15
C ASP A 18 -8.23 26.21 -2.04
N ASN A 19 -8.62 25.54 -3.13
CA ASN A 19 -9.17 24.18 -3.10
C ASN A 19 -8.43 23.24 -4.02
N VAL A 20 -7.86 22.18 -3.45
CA VAL A 20 -7.17 21.11 -4.18
C VAL A 20 -7.70 19.75 -3.74
N ILE A 21 -7.92 18.85 -4.70
CA ILE A 21 -8.24 17.45 -4.44
C ILE A 21 -7.12 16.59 -5.00
N GLY A 22 -6.41 15.88 -4.14
CA GLY A 22 -5.42 14.89 -4.50
C GLY A 22 -6.00 13.49 -4.49
N ILE A 23 -5.68 12.68 -5.51
CA ILE A 23 -6.00 11.24 -5.56
C ILE A 23 -4.71 10.48 -5.76
N THR A 24 -4.50 9.43 -4.97
CA THR A 24 -3.32 8.58 -5.03
C THR A 24 -3.73 7.12 -5.10
N THR A 25 -2.94 6.32 -5.82
CA THR A 25 -3.11 4.87 -5.87
C THR A 25 -1.75 4.18 -5.80
N GLU A 26 -1.70 3.02 -5.16
CA GLU A 26 -0.52 2.18 -5.09
C GLU A 26 -0.92 0.72 -5.30
N PHE A 27 -0.11 0.01 -6.06
CA PHE A 27 -0.18 -1.44 -6.23
C PHE A 27 1.13 -2.04 -5.76
N THR A 28 1.06 -3.06 -4.93
CA THR A 28 2.24 -3.75 -4.41
C THR A 28 2.10 -5.25 -4.65
N LYS A 29 3.13 -5.86 -5.25
CA LYS A 29 3.26 -7.32 -5.40
C LYS A 29 4.45 -7.81 -4.58
N LEU A 30 4.29 -8.95 -3.91
CA LEU A 30 5.40 -9.70 -3.34
C LEU A 30 6.09 -10.49 -4.47
N LEU A 31 7.39 -10.29 -4.62
CA LEU A 31 8.21 -10.96 -5.63
C LEU A 31 8.80 -12.25 -5.04
N VAL A 32 7.93 -13.09 -4.50
CA VAL A 32 8.27 -14.41 -3.98
C VAL A 32 7.52 -15.41 -4.82
N PRO A 33 8.22 -16.27 -5.58
CA PRO A 33 7.53 -17.28 -6.39
C PRO A 33 6.67 -18.19 -5.53
N THR A 34 5.54 -18.60 -6.08
CA THR A 34 4.68 -19.60 -5.46
C THR A 34 5.38 -20.97 -5.51
N PRO A 35 5.44 -21.75 -4.41
CA PRO A 35 5.94 -23.10 -4.48
C PRO A 35 5.17 -23.92 -5.52
N GLN A 36 5.89 -24.53 -6.44
CA GLN A 36 5.34 -25.34 -7.53
C GLN A 36 5.95 -26.73 -7.49
N ASP A 37 5.30 -27.68 -8.14
CA ASP A 37 5.84 -28.99 -8.45
C ASP A 37 6.90 -28.82 -9.55
N PHE A 38 8.17 -28.72 -9.16
CA PHE A 38 9.31 -28.53 -10.07
C PHE A 38 9.84 -29.83 -10.65
N ASP A 39 9.61 -30.95 -9.97
CA ASP A 39 10.06 -32.26 -10.43
C ASP A 39 8.99 -33.03 -11.22
N GLY A 40 7.73 -32.56 -11.19
CA GLY A 40 6.61 -33.06 -11.99
C GLY A 40 6.01 -34.36 -11.46
N ASP A 41 6.16 -34.65 -10.18
CA ASP A 41 5.62 -35.83 -9.54
C ASP A 41 4.14 -35.72 -9.12
N GLY A 42 3.60 -34.46 -9.12
CA GLY A 42 2.23 -34.11 -8.80
C GLY A 42 2.00 -33.64 -7.38
N ASP A 43 3.01 -33.63 -6.54
CA ASP A 43 2.99 -33.12 -5.17
C ASP A 43 4.02 -31.99 -4.98
N VAL A 44 3.73 -31.01 -4.12
CA VAL A 44 4.68 -29.95 -3.77
C VAL A 44 5.36 -30.32 -2.45
N ASP A 45 6.58 -30.80 -2.52
CA ASP A 45 7.27 -31.37 -1.36
C ASP A 45 8.70 -30.82 -1.10
N ALA A 46 9.52 -31.55 -0.35
CA ALA A 46 10.86 -31.16 0.01
C ALA A 46 11.85 -31.16 -1.16
N ALA A 47 11.62 -31.98 -2.19
CA ALA A 47 12.47 -32.05 -3.38
C ALA A 47 12.30 -30.77 -4.21
N ASP A 48 11.05 -30.29 -4.34
CA ASP A 48 10.75 -29.02 -4.99
C ASP A 48 11.37 -27.83 -4.26
N ASN A 49 11.34 -27.86 -2.93
CA ASN A 49 12.00 -26.84 -2.11
C ASN A 49 13.51 -26.76 -2.34
N ASP A 50 14.18 -27.89 -2.55
CA ASP A 50 15.60 -27.92 -2.85
C ASP A 50 15.88 -27.34 -4.25
N ILE A 51 15.04 -27.59 -5.23
CA ILE A 51 15.12 -26.98 -6.56
C ILE A 51 14.88 -25.47 -6.45
N TYR A 52 13.83 -25.06 -5.76
CA TYR A 52 13.47 -23.68 -5.51
C TYR A 52 14.58 -22.86 -4.83
N GLN A 53 15.24 -23.43 -3.81
CA GLN A 53 16.32 -22.73 -3.09
C GLN A 53 17.60 -22.57 -3.93
N ASN A 54 17.79 -23.42 -4.94
CA ASN A 54 18.90 -23.32 -5.87
C ASN A 54 18.64 -22.39 -7.06
N GLU A 55 17.41 -21.90 -7.25
CA GLU A 55 17.13 -20.89 -8.24
C GLU A 55 17.81 -19.55 -7.86
N SER A 56 18.35 -18.87 -8.88
CA SER A 56 18.89 -17.54 -8.64
C SER A 56 17.77 -16.58 -8.25
N GLY A 57 17.99 -15.73 -7.25
CA GLY A 57 17.00 -14.77 -6.79
C GLY A 57 16.44 -13.84 -7.91
N PHE A 58 17.23 -13.63 -8.98
CA PHE A 58 16.76 -12.90 -10.16
C PHE A 58 15.75 -13.70 -11.00
N SER A 59 15.97 -14.99 -11.22
CA SER A 59 15.00 -15.85 -11.90
C SER A 59 13.69 -15.93 -11.14
N GLY A 60 13.76 -16.11 -9.82
CA GLY A 60 12.57 -16.15 -8.97
C GLY A 60 11.74 -14.87 -9.04
N ILE A 61 12.37 -13.69 -9.13
CA ILE A 61 11.65 -12.42 -9.31
C ILE A 61 10.86 -12.40 -10.62
N PHE A 62 11.45 -12.84 -11.73
CA PHE A 62 10.74 -12.86 -13.01
C PHE A 62 9.68 -13.97 -13.09
N ASN A 63 9.96 -15.11 -12.52
CA ASN A 63 9.02 -16.23 -12.45
C ASN A 63 7.76 -15.84 -11.65
N SER A 64 7.91 -15.04 -10.57
CA SER A 64 6.77 -14.58 -9.75
C SER A 64 5.71 -13.74 -10.49
N PHE A 65 5.94 -13.38 -11.75
CA PHE A 65 4.94 -12.70 -12.59
C PHE A 65 4.12 -13.66 -13.47
N THR A 66 4.50 -14.92 -13.56
CA THR A 66 3.89 -15.89 -14.49
C THR A 66 3.66 -17.26 -13.87
N ASP A 67 3.84 -17.40 -12.55
CA ASP A 67 3.83 -18.66 -11.83
C ASP A 67 2.45 -19.03 -11.24
N ALA A 68 1.42 -18.22 -11.49
CA ALA A 68 0.08 -18.50 -11.01
C ALA A 68 -0.56 -19.67 -11.77
N PRO A 69 -0.85 -20.82 -11.12
CA PRO A 69 -1.41 -22.01 -11.75
C PRO A 69 -2.76 -21.76 -12.45
N ASP A 70 -3.60 -20.90 -11.87
CA ASP A 70 -4.93 -20.53 -12.40
C ASP A 70 -4.92 -19.29 -13.32
N GLY A 71 -3.73 -18.82 -13.72
CA GLY A 71 -3.54 -17.76 -14.69
C GLY A 71 -3.79 -16.35 -14.12
N PHE A 72 -4.14 -15.39 -14.99
CA PHE A 72 -4.19 -13.96 -14.68
C PHE A 72 -5.14 -13.59 -13.51
N GLY A 73 -6.18 -14.36 -13.26
CA GLY A 73 -7.11 -14.14 -12.15
C GLY A 73 -6.47 -14.39 -10.78
N GLU A 74 -5.58 -15.37 -10.68
CA GLU A 74 -4.83 -15.66 -9.46
C GLU A 74 -3.70 -14.66 -9.26
N GLU A 75 -3.00 -14.30 -10.33
CA GLU A 75 -2.01 -13.22 -10.31
C GLU A 75 -2.56 -11.93 -9.69
N LEU A 76 -3.78 -11.54 -10.04
CA LEU A 76 -4.43 -10.35 -9.47
C LEU A 76 -4.66 -10.46 -7.96
N LYS A 77 -4.81 -11.64 -7.41
CA LYS A 77 -4.95 -11.86 -5.97
C LYS A 77 -3.63 -11.69 -5.21
N GLU A 78 -2.50 -11.74 -5.89
CA GLU A 78 -1.18 -11.50 -5.32
C GLU A 78 -0.88 -10.02 -5.11
N PHE A 79 -1.66 -9.15 -5.75
CA PHE A 79 -1.51 -7.71 -5.58
C PHE A 79 -2.28 -7.21 -4.37
N THR A 80 -1.61 -6.40 -3.56
CA THR A 80 -2.28 -5.48 -2.65
C THR A 80 -2.45 -4.13 -3.32
N TRP A 81 -3.53 -3.45 -3.06
CA TRP A 81 -3.75 -2.12 -3.62
C TRP A 81 -4.28 -1.15 -2.56
N ALA A 82 -3.92 0.09 -2.75
CA ALA A 82 -4.37 1.20 -1.92
C ALA A 82 -4.87 2.35 -2.78
N LEU A 83 -5.92 3.00 -2.32
CA LEU A 83 -6.47 4.21 -2.90
C LEU A 83 -6.58 5.26 -1.81
N GLY A 84 -6.08 6.47 -2.08
CA GLY A 84 -6.16 7.60 -1.19
C GLY A 84 -6.79 8.81 -1.87
N ALA A 85 -7.48 9.62 -1.10
CA ALA A 85 -7.94 10.93 -1.51
C ALA A 85 -7.67 11.94 -0.40
N GLU A 86 -7.22 13.12 -0.79
CA GLU A 86 -6.99 14.26 0.09
C GLU A 86 -7.71 15.48 -0.47
N TYR A 87 -8.40 16.21 0.38
CA TYR A 87 -8.90 17.53 0.09
C TYR A 87 -8.14 18.54 0.93
N VAL A 88 -7.55 19.54 0.28
CA VAL A 88 -6.80 20.62 0.91
C VAL A 88 -7.53 21.94 0.70
N TYR A 89 -7.75 22.65 1.79
CA TYR A 89 -8.37 23.97 1.80
C TYR A 89 -7.39 25.01 2.33
N GLN A 90 -7.09 26.02 1.51
CA GLN A 90 -6.20 27.16 1.81
C GLN A 90 -4.80 26.74 2.32
N ASP A 91 -4.28 25.62 1.84
CA ASP A 91 -3.03 25.02 2.31
C ASP A 91 -2.92 24.88 3.85
N ALA A 92 -4.04 24.99 4.54
CA ALA A 92 -4.14 24.99 6.00
C ALA A 92 -4.95 23.80 6.52
N PHE A 93 -6.10 23.48 5.92
CA PHE A 93 -6.95 22.37 6.33
C PHE A 93 -6.86 21.23 5.34
N MET A 94 -6.75 20.02 5.85
CA MET A 94 -6.66 18.80 5.07
C MET A 94 -7.63 17.77 5.61
N ILE A 95 -8.41 17.14 4.71
CA ILE A 95 -9.21 15.96 5.01
C ILE A 95 -8.73 14.84 4.12
N ARG A 96 -8.45 13.70 4.71
CA ARG A 96 -7.88 12.53 4.02
C ARG A 96 -8.75 11.32 4.22
N THR A 97 -8.86 10.53 3.19
CA THR A 97 -9.47 9.21 3.26
C THR A 97 -8.64 8.22 2.48
N GLY A 98 -8.63 6.97 2.90
CA GLY A 98 -7.90 5.95 2.19
C GLY A 98 -8.54 4.59 2.39
N TYR A 99 -8.35 3.73 1.40
CA TYR A 99 -8.76 2.33 1.46
C TYR A 99 -7.59 1.45 1.05
N PHE A 100 -7.36 0.40 1.82
CA PHE A 100 -6.36 -0.62 1.57
C PHE A 100 -7.03 -1.97 1.44
N ASN A 101 -6.63 -2.74 0.43
CA ASN A 101 -7.13 -4.08 0.18
C ASN A 101 -6.01 -5.07 -0.08
N GLU A 102 -6.05 -6.17 0.61
CA GLU A 102 -5.22 -7.34 0.44
C GLU A 102 -6.11 -8.56 0.26
N SER A 103 -5.74 -9.46 -0.65
CA SER A 103 -6.48 -10.68 -0.91
C SER A 103 -6.64 -11.55 0.34
N GLU A 104 -7.72 -12.34 0.39
CA GLU A 104 -7.99 -13.28 1.48
C GLU A 104 -6.93 -14.38 1.58
N GLU A 105 -6.34 -14.76 0.48
CA GLU A 105 -5.29 -15.78 0.40
C GLU A 105 -3.93 -15.30 0.92
N LYS A 106 -3.69 -13.99 0.94
CA LYS A 106 -2.38 -13.39 1.33
C LYS A 106 -2.38 -12.65 2.68
N GLY A 107 -3.49 -12.65 3.42
CA GLY A 107 -3.56 -12.04 4.75
C GLY A 107 -4.87 -11.34 5.05
N SER A 108 -5.74 -11.13 4.06
CA SER A 108 -7.11 -10.64 4.23
C SER A 108 -7.22 -9.28 4.93
N ARG A 109 -6.19 -8.44 4.84
CA ARG A 109 -6.20 -7.12 5.48
C ARG A 109 -6.95 -6.13 4.60
N LYS A 110 -8.09 -5.69 5.08
CA LYS A 110 -8.91 -4.66 4.43
C LYS A 110 -9.21 -3.59 5.46
N PHE A 111 -8.87 -2.35 5.18
CA PHE A 111 -9.15 -1.26 6.10
C PHE A 111 -9.41 0.05 5.39
N PHE A 112 -10.21 0.86 6.04
CA PHE A 112 -10.52 2.22 5.65
C PHE A 112 -9.88 3.18 6.64
N THR A 113 -9.38 4.32 6.18
CA THR A 113 -8.78 5.35 7.01
C THR A 113 -9.47 6.69 6.79
N LEU A 114 -9.65 7.43 7.87
CA LEU A 114 -10.03 8.83 7.85
C LEU A 114 -8.97 9.64 8.56
N GLY A 115 -8.64 10.80 8.02
CA GLY A 115 -7.68 11.72 8.61
C GLY A 115 -8.09 13.16 8.44
N ALA A 116 -7.63 14.00 9.37
CA ALA A 116 -7.74 15.44 9.29
C ALA A 116 -6.40 16.06 9.68
N GLY A 117 -5.99 17.10 8.97
CA GLY A 117 -4.78 17.84 9.24
C GLY A 117 -5.06 19.34 9.33
N PHE A 118 -4.26 20.01 10.12
CA PHE A 118 -4.26 21.45 10.21
C PHE A 118 -2.82 21.97 10.24
N LYS A 119 -2.50 22.84 9.29
CA LYS A 119 -1.20 23.50 9.17
C LYS A 119 -1.32 24.97 9.55
N PHE A 120 -0.48 25.41 10.44
CA PHE A 120 -0.41 26.81 10.83
C PHE A 120 1.05 27.23 10.92
N LYS A 121 1.48 28.11 10.01
CA LYS A 121 2.89 28.53 9.90
C LYS A 121 3.83 27.31 9.82
N ALA A 122 4.77 27.22 10.76
CA ALA A 122 5.76 26.15 10.80
C ALA A 122 5.25 24.85 11.46
N ALA A 123 4.03 24.81 12.02
CA ALA A 123 3.50 23.67 12.73
C ALA A 123 2.34 23.03 11.96
N GLN A 124 2.33 21.69 11.91
CA GLN A 124 1.23 20.91 11.36
C GLN A 124 0.81 19.84 12.36
N VAL A 125 -0.48 19.72 12.57
CA VAL A 125 -1.11 18.71 13.41
C VAL A 125 -1.94 17.79 12.53
N ASP A 126 -1.75 16.50 12.64
CA ASP A 126 -2.54 15.50 11.91
C ASP A 126 -3.14 14.49 12.87
N LEU A 127 -4.40 14.15 12.61
CA LEU A 127 -5.15 13.09 13.26
C LEU A 127 -5.58 12.08 12.22
N SER A 128 -5.44 10.80 12.50
CA SER A 128 -5.99 9.75 11.64
C SER A 128 -6.54 8.58 12.44
N TYR A 129 -7.58 7.98 11.91
CA TYR A 129 -8.24 6.83 12.50
C TYR A 129 -8.39 5.73 11.46
N LEU A 130 -8.13 4.48 11.86
CA LEU A 130 -8.20 3.30 11.03
C LEU A 130 -9.35 2.40 11.47
N PHE A 131 -10.22 2.08 10.49
CA PHE A 131 -11.33 1.13 10.64
C PHE A 131 -10.99 -0.16 9.89
N SER A 132 -10.97 -1.29 10.58
CA SER A 132 -10.87 -2.58 9.90
C SER A 132 -12.20 -2.92 9.25
N THR A 133 -12.17 -3.36 7.99
CA THR A 133 -13.32 -3.87 7.24
C THR A 133 -13.19 -5.38 6.97
N SER A 134 -12.10 -5.98 7.44
CA SER A 134 -11.81 -7.41 7.32
C SER A 134 -12.41 -8.20 8.48
N GLN A 135 -12.75 -9.47 8.24
CA GLN A 135 -13.10 -10.43 9.29
C GLN A 135 -11.88 -10.88 10.10
N VAL A 136 -10.68 -10.72 9.55
CA VAL A 136 -9.43 -11.01 10.25
C VAL A 136 -9.04 -9.80 11.08
N ARG A 137 -8.81 -10.02 12.38
CA ARG A 137 -8.39 -8.94 13.29
C ARG A 137 -7.06 -8.35 12.84
N ASN A 138 -7.08 -7.07 12.53
CA ASN A 138 -5.87 -6.30 12.28
C ASN A 138 -5.35 -5.75 13.62
N PRO A 139 -4.07 -5.96 13.98
CA PRO A 139 -3.48 -5.38 15.19
C PRO A 139 -3.58 -3.85 15.26
N LEU A 140 -3.74 -3.18 14.12
CA LEU A 140 -3.89 -1.72 14.02
C LEU A 140 -5.36 -1.26 13.99
N GLU A 141 -6.30 -2.20 14.13
CA GLU A 141 -7.73 -1.88 14.17
C GLU A 141 -8.07 -0.91 15.29
N ASN A 142 -8.93 0.05 15.01
CA ASN A 142 -9.37 1.08 15.95
C ASN A 142 -8.21 1.93 16.51
N THR A 143 -7.15 2.12 15.73
CA THR A 143 -6.02 2.94 16.13
C THR A 143 -6.25 4.40 15.77
N LEU A 144 -6.19 5.26 16.77
CA LEU A 144 -6.09 6.71 16.61
C LEU A 144 -4.61 7.09 16.57
N ARG A 145 -4.19 7.79 15.52
CA ARG A 145 -2.83 8.33 15.40
C ARG A 145 -2.88 9.84 15.48
N PHE A 146 -1.95 10.38 16.23
CA PHE A 146 -1.70 11.81 16.34
C PHE A 146 -0.26 12.08 15.87
N SER A 147 -0.08 13.10 15.05
CA SER A 147 1.23 13.55 14.57
C SER A 147 1.35 15.05 14.70
N LEU A 148 2.53 15.51 15.08
CA LEU A 148 2.90 16.91 15.14
C LEU A 148 4.21 17.08 14.36
N THR A 149 4.16 17.92 13.32
CA THR A 149 5.31 18.19 12.45
C THR A 149 5.69 19.66 12.56
N PHE A 150 6.99 19.92 12.67
CA PHE A 150 7.55 21.28 12.65
C PHE A 150 8.46 21.43 11.43
N ASN A 151 8.15 22.37 10.53
CA ASN A 151 8.95 22.74 9.38
C ASN A 151 9.85 23.92 9.76
N LEU A 152 11.11 23.64 10.11
CA LEU A 152 12.09 24.63 10.50
C LEU A 152 12.95 24.98 9.27
N GLY A 153 12.78 26.16 8.69
CA GLY A 153 13.60 26.62 7.56
C GLY A 153 12.84 27.08 6.31
N GLU A 154 11.51 27.11 6.33
CA GLU A 154 10.76 27.86 5.32
C GLU A 154 10.88 29.36 5.66
N GLU A 155 11.67 30.10 4.88
CA GLU A 155 11.63 31.57 4.90
C GLU A 155 10.29 32.00 4.30
N TYR A 156 9.38 32.47 5.14
CA TYR A 156 8.17 33.13 4.68
C TYR A 156 8.59 34.51 4.12
N TYR A 157 8.76 34.62 2.81
CA TYR A 157 8.75 35.88 2.13
C TYR A 157 7.33 36.47 2.25
N ASN A 158 7.13 37.41 3.16
CA ASN A 158 5.96 38.29 3.15
C ASN A 158 6.22 39.37 2.09
N ASP A 159 5.57 39.25 0.95
CA ASP A 159 5.34 40.36 0.02
C ASP A 159 4.02 41.08 0.40
#